data_ff91e9f0a460a51ad8567d5a54450b16
#
_entry.id   ff91e9f0a460a51ad8567d5a54450b16
#
_cell.length_a   1.000
_cell.length_b   1.000
_cell.length_c   1.000
_cell.angle_alpha   90.00
_cell.angle_beta   90.00
_cell.angle_gamma   90.00
#
_symmetry.space_group_name_H-M   'P 1'
#
loop_
_entity.id
_entity.type
_entity.pdbx_description
1 polymer ?
#
loop_
_entity_poly.entity_id
_entity_poly.type
_entity_poly.pdbx_seq_one_letter_code
_entity_poly.pdbx_strand_id
1 'polypeptide(L)'
;KLRIHSLGQSLRNFGEPAIDWGDLDRMEPLSPTWGCERGTPVDRIYIDSFLDRHRLDIRGHVIEIKDADYTNRFGDDRVEANDVLDINPRNTSATIITDLSKADSIPSDTYDCFILTQTIHIIYDVKGALAHAFRILKPGGVLLCTLPSVCRVNYEDGGLDKGDYWRFTEASVRRMFAEVFPPEAFDVSVHGNVKACVAFLEGLAAEEVEPETLDRTDPWHPLLFCVRGVKPHQAAGSETAKSRPLTIQQKKPGGAILFYHRVAMLSPDPHALCIAPDLFRAHMRHLRDHYKLLALNDLVAGMKNQELPERAIAVTLDDGYLDALEVAAPVLEELGIPATFFISTDRLHEEHETWQDTLIRSLFSDALLPHSLSISYKGRTLLFPTFTYGERKKALEEINALCWNLSFEGRSEIIASVCRWSGLDFTPRKTHRLITAAEVCRLADRRGISIGCHGIHHLCLPAQPLPIQQREVVESKYNLESLLKRPVGSFSYPYGVFDHQAEAVVRSAGFDSAFTTREGLIYPGDNLWRLARNEVGAWPLSRFSDWLHRIFSLDGNATTDQK
;
A
#
# COMPACT_ATOMS: atom_id res chain seq x y z
N LYS A 1 -13.48 12.90 29.78
CA LYS A 1 -12.45 13.97 29.69
C LYS A 1 -11.38 13.95 30.82
N LEU A 2 -11.46 13.08 31.83
CA LEU A 2 -10.55 13.04 32.99
C LEU A 2 -9.53 11.87 32.97
N ARG A 3 -9.54 10.98 31.98
CA ARG A 3 -8.59 9.85 31.91
C ARG A 3 -7.40 10.03 30.97
N ILE A 4 -7.42 11.04 30.11
CA ILE A 4 -6.31 11.31 29.16
C ILE A 4 -5.23 12.19 29.81
N HIS A 5 -5.58 13.02 30.78
CA HIS A 5 -4.62 13.88 31.49
C HIS A 5 -3.70 13.14 32.46
N SER A 6 -4.14 11.97 33.00
CA SER A 6 -3.32 11.19 33.94
C SER A 6 -2.28 10.29 33.26
N LEU A 7 -2.50 9.90 31.99
CA LEU A 7 -1.51 9.15 31.19
C LEU A 7 -0.37 10.01 30.70
N GLY A 8 -0.62 11.29 30.40
CA GLY A 8 0.42 12.24 29.98
C GLY A 8 1.38 12.64 31.10
N GLN A 9 0.95 12.61 32.37
CA GLN A 9 1.83 12.89 33.52
C GLN A 9 2.64 11.67 33.98
N SER A 10 2.16 10.44 33.79
CA SER A 10 2.93 9.22 34.12
C SER A 10 4.11 8.96 33.17
N LEU A 11 4.05 9.43 31.92
CA LEU A 11 5.15 9.29 30.96
C LEU A 11 6.26 10.34 31.15
N ARG A 12 6.01 11.41 31.89
CA ARG A 12 7.01 12.47 32.17
C ARG A 12 8.01 12.12 33.27
N ASN A 13 7.85 10.99 33.95
CA ASN A 13 8.72 10.64 35.10
C ASN A 13 9.87 9.67 34.76
N PHE A 14 10.13 9.38 33.50
CA PHE A 14 11.24 8.51 33.09
C PHE A 14 12.34 9.28 32.37
N GLY A 15 12.91 10.30 32.98
CA GLY A 15 14.27 10.79 32.65
C GLY A 15 14.62 11.10 31.17
N GLU A 16 13.68 11.03 30.26
CA GLU A 16 13.87 11.57 28.92
C GLU A 16 13.75 13.09 28.98
N PRO A 17 14.69 13.82 28.38
CA PRO A 17 14.53 15.26 28.26
C PRO A 17 13.20 15.53 27.55
N ALA A 18 12.41 16.48 28.11
CA ALA A 18 11.19 16.94 27.44
C ALA A 18 11.55 17.26 25.98
N ILE A 19 10.68 16.85 25.04
CA ILE A 19 10.88 17.21 23.64
C ILE A 19 10.94 18.74 23.58
N ASP A 20 12.08 19.27 23.16
CA ASP A 20 12.23 20.68 22.89
C ASP A 20 11.60 21.00 21.54
N TRP A 21 10.44 21.62 21.56
CA TRP A 21 9.71 22.05 20.37
C TRP A 21 10.31 23.32 19.75
N GLY A 22 11.24 24.01 20.47
CA GLY A 22 11.83 25.25 20.00
C GLY A 22 10.76 26.26 19.58
N ASP A 23 10.92 26.84 18.40
CA ASP A 23 9.98 27.82 17.85
C ASP A 23 8.61 27.26 17.51
N LEU A 24 8.44 25.93 17.53
CA LEU A 24 7.15 25.24 17.33
C LEU A 24 6.35 25.07 18.62
N ASP A 25 6.88 25.48 19.79
CA ASP A 25 6.15 25.47 21.08
C ASP A 25 5.16 26.66 21.16
N ARG A 26 4.19 26.64 20.23
CA ARG A 26 3.17 27.70 20.10
C ARG A 26 1.83 27.06 19.70
N MET A 27 0.74 27.76 20.07
CA MET A 27 -0.63 27.32 19.76
C MET A 27 -1.15 27.87 18.43
N GLU A 28 -0.49 28.88 17.88
CA GLU A 28 -0.85 29.55 16.63
C GLU A 28 0.27 29.37 15.59
N PRO A 29 -0.07 29.18 14.32
CA PRO A 29 0.94 29.03 13.27
C PRO A 29 1.74 30.32 13.07
N LEU A 30 2.91 30.21 12.47
CA LEU A 30 3.76 31.35 12.09
C LEU A 30 3.09 32.24 11.05
N SER A 31 2.32 31.65 10.15
CA SER A 31 1.50 32.34 9.17
C SER A 31 0.08 31.76 9.12
N PRO A 32 -0.97 32.59 9.25
CA PRO A 32 -2.35 32.14 9.07
C PRO A 32 -2.74 32.00 7.58
N THR A 33 -1.88 32.38 6.64
CA THR A 33 -2.15 32.45 5.19
C THR A 33 -1.22 31.51 4.38
N TRP A 34 -0.93 30.31 4.93
CA TRP A 34 -0.07 29.27 4.31
C TRP A 34 1.36 29.73 4.00
N GLY A 35 1.82 30.85 4.56
CA GLY A 35 3.14 31.41 4.26
C GLY A 35 3.20 32.29 3.02
N CYS A 36 2.06 32.63 2.40
CA CYS A 36 2.02 33.45 1.18
C CYS A 36 2.71 34.82 1.34
N GLU A 37 2.65 35.42 2.55
CA GLU A 37 3.33 36.68 2.87
C GLU A 37 4.82 36.50 3.20
N ARG A 38 5.30 35.27 3.33
CA ARG A 38 6.69 34.91 3.66
C ARG A 38 7.48 34.46 2.42
N GLY A 39 6.79 33.93 1.42
CA GLY A 39 7.39 33.41 0.20
C GLY A 39 6.45 32.44 -0.52
N THR A 40 7.01 31.38 -1.07
CA THR A 40 6.24 30.34 -1.77
C THR A 40 5.68 29.35 -0.76
N PRO A 41 4.35 29.15 -0.66
CA PRO A 41 3.78 28.08 0.18
C PRO A 41 4.36 26.71 -0.17
N VAL A 42 4.60 25.88 0.85
CA VAL A 42 5.27 24.57 0.67
C VAL A 42 4.53 23.66 -0.32
N ASP A 43 3.21 23.67 -0.34
CA ASP A 43 2.42 22.85 -1.26
C ASP A 43 2.60 23.28 -2.72
N ARG A 44 2.88 24.57 -2.98
CA ARG A 44 3.07 25.12 -4.33
C ARG A 44 4.32 24.56 -5.02
N ILE A 45 5.38 24.27 -4.27
CA ILE A 45 6.58 23.64 -4.85
C ILE A 45 6.24 22.29 -5.50
N TYR A 46 5.41 21.48 -4.85
CA TYR A 46 4.99 20.19 -5.41
C TYR A 46 4.02 20.35 -6.58
N ILE A 47 3.09 21.32 -6.49
CA ILE A 47 2.14 21.63 -7.56
C ILE A 47 2.88 22.14 -8.79
N ASP A 48 3.77 23.11 -8.62
CA ASP A 48 4.57 23.68 -9.70
C ASP A 48 5.45 22.62 -10.37
N SER A 49 6.14 21.78 -9.58
CA SER A 49 6.95 20.67 -10.09
C SER A 49 6.11 19.64 -10.85
N PHE A 50 4.89 19.36 -10.39
CA PHE A 50 3.97 18.47 -11.09
C PHE A 50 3.51 19.05 -12.42
N LEU A 51 3.10 20.31 -12.46
CA LEU A 51 2.64 20.99 -13.67
C LEU A 51 3.77 21.19 -14.69
N ASP A 52 4.98 21.54 -14.22
CA ASP A 52 6.15 21.64 -15.10
C ASP A 52 6.50 20.30 -15.75
N ARG A 53 6.46 19.21 -14.99
CA ARG A 53 6.69 17.84 -15.51
C ARG A 53 5.67 17.47 -16.60
N HIS A 54 4.46 17.97 -16.49
CA HIS A 54 3.35 17.69 -17.42
C HIS A 54 3.02 18.87 -18.33
N ARG A 55 3.92 19.85 -18.45
CA ARG A 55 3.72 21.06 -19.26
C ARG A 55 3.34 20.81 -20.72
N LEU A 56 3.73 19.67 -21.30
CA LEU A 56 3.37 19.28 -22.66
C LEU A 56 1.90 18.88 -22.81
N ASP A 57 1.22 18.57 -21.72
CA ASP A 57 -0.22 18.30 -21.70
C ASP A 57 -1.05 19.60 -21.67
N ILE A 58 -0.44 20.73 -21.22
CA ILE A 58 -1.09 22.05 -21.16
C ILE A 58 -1.02 22.70 -22.55
N ARG A 59 -2.03 22.41 -23.36
CA ARG A 59 -2.08 22.82 -24.78
C ARG A 59 -3.51 22.87 -25.31
N GLY A 60 -3.67 23.46 -26.50
CA GLY A 60 -4.96 23.55 -27.20
C GLY A 60 -5.97 24.40 -26.42
N HIS A 61 -7.18 23.92 -26.21
CA HIS A 61 -8.18 24.59 -25.40
C HIS A 61 -8.08 24.11 -23.95
N VAL A 62 -7.62 24.99 -23.07
CA VAL A 62 -7.40 24.70 -21.65
C VAL A 62 -8.52 25.27 -20.80
N ILE A 63 -8.89 24.60 -19.71
CA ILE A 63 -9.71 25.17 -18.66
C ILE A 63 -8.98 25.09 -17.32
N GLU A 64 -9.01 26.16 -16.54
CA GLU A 64 -8.40 26.26 -15.22
C GLU A 64 -9.40 26.78 -14.19
N ILE A 65 -9.18 26.48 -12.90
CA ILE A 65 -10.05 26.94 -11.81
C ILE A 65 -9.55 28.28 -11.29
N LYS A 66 -10.50 29.22 -11.06
CA LYS A 66 -10.32 30.51 -10.37
C LYS A 66 -9.58 31.57 -11.19
N ASP A 67 -8.49 31.26 -11.81
CA ASP A 67 -7.68 32.15 -12.64
C ASP A 67 -6.93 31.32 -13.72
N ALA A 68 -6.06 31.95 -14.50
CA ALA A 68 -5.30 31.30 -15.57
C ALA A 68 -3.79 31.25 -15.28
N ASP A 69 -3.40 31.36 -14.02
CA ASP A 69 -2.00 31.53 -13.65
C ASP A 69 -1.11 30.34 -14.08
N TYR A 70 -1.58 29.12 -13.86
CA TYR A 70 -0.83 27.93 -14.25
C TYR A 70 -0.83 27.71 -15.76
N THR A 71 -1.96 27.99 -16.42
CA THR A 71 -2.04 27.98 -17.89
C THR A 71 -1.01 28.93 -18.50
N ASN A 72 -0.92 30.16 -17.99
CA ASN A 72 0.02 31.17 -18.46
C ASN A 72 1.49 30.82 -18.16
N ARG A 73 1.76 30.19 -17.01
CA ARG A 73 3.12 29.84 -16.57
C ARG A 73 3.68 28.61 -17.27
N PHE A 74 2.84 27.62 -17.58
CA PHE A 74 3.30 26.31 -18.05
C PHE A 74 2.81 25.95 -19.47
N GLY A 75 1.82 26.65 -20.03
CA GLY A 75 1.25 26.35 -21.34
C GLY A 75 2.04 26.90 -22.52
N ASP A 76 2.69 28.07 -22.37
CA ASP A 76 3.41 28.80 -23.42
C ASP A 76 2.53 28.96 -24.70
N ASP A 77 3.19 29.00 -25.87
CA ASP A 77 2.54 29.13 -27.21
C ASP A 77 1.71 27.90 -27.63
N ARG A 78 1.63 26.87 -26.79
CA ARG A 78 0.84 25.65 -27.04
C ARG A 78 -0.64 25.83 -26.73
N VAL A 79 -1.02 26.85 -25.97
CA VAL A 79 -2.40 27.16 -25.60
C VAL A 79 -3.05 28.00 -26.67
N GLU A 80 -4.11 27.48 -27.30
CA GLU A 80 -4.85 28.16 -28.36
C GLU A 80 -6.04 28.97 -27.80
N ALA A 81 -6.65 28.47 -26.74
CA ALA A 81 -7.75 29.10 -26.02
C ALA A 81 -7.73 28.71 -24.53
N ASN A 82 -8.19 29.60 -23.68
CA ASN A 82 -8.25 29.38 -22.24
C ASN A 82 -9.59 29.83 -21.68
N ASP A 83 -10.21 28.97 -20.88
CA ASP A 83 -11.36 29.30 -20.05
C ASP A 83 -11.01 29.22 -18.56
N VAL A 84 -11.63 30.09 -17.79
CA VAL A 84 -11.52 30.11 -16.32
C VAL A 84 -12.88 29.76 -15.73
N LEU A 85 -12.92 28.68 -14.96
CA LEU A 85 -14.10 28.19 -14.26
C LEU A 85 -14.09 28.66 -12.81
N ASP A 86 -15.15 29.29 -12.36
CA ASP A 86 -15.36 29.64 -10.96
C ASP A 86 -16.85 29.50 -10.58
N ILE A 87 -17.09 29.21 -9.30
CA ILE A 87 -18.44 29.26 -8.72
C ILE A 87 -18.81 30.68 -8.27
N ASN A 88 -17.84 31.55 -8.06
CA ASN A 88 -18.03 32.90 -7.58
C ASN A 88 -18.37 33.86 -8.74
N PRO A 89 -19.60 34.38 -8.83
CA PRO A 89 -19.99 35.28 -9.90
C PRO A 89 -19.32 36.66 -9.85
N ARG A 90 -18.55 36.95 -8.78
CA ARG A 90 -17.78 38.20 -8.66
C ARG A 90 -16.35 38.06 -9.19
N ASN A 91 -15.94 36.87 -9.57
CA ASN A 91 -14.65 36.68 -10.19
C ASN A 91 -14.64 37.24 -11.61
N THR A 92 -13.96 38.35 -11.82
CA THR A 92 -13.87 39.01 -13.12
C THR A 92 -12.98 38.30 -14.13
N SER A 93 -12.14 37.37 -13.67
CA SER A 93 -11.30 36.54 -14.53
C SER A 93 -12.04 35.33 -15.07
N ALA A 94 -13.17 34.95 -14.44
CA ALA A 94 -13.90 33.75 -14.82
C ALA A 94 -14.68 33.98 -16.14
N THR A 95 -14.51 33.09 -17.08
CA THR A 95 -15.29 33.02 -18.34
C THR A 95 -16.52 32.12 -18.19
N ILE A 96 -16.47 31.19 -17.20
CA ILE A 96 -17.55 30.23 -16.90
C ILE A 96 -17.86 30.31 -15.41
N ILE A 97 -19.11 30.66 -15.07
CA ILE A 97 -19.60 30.68 -13.69
C ILE A 97 -20.54 29.49 -13.49
N THR A 98 -20.04 28.44 -12.83
CA THR A 98 -20.83 27.24 -12.48
C THR A 98 -20.21 26.43 -11.37
N ASP A 99 -21.01 25.61 -10.69
CA ASP A 99 -20.55 24.57 -9.76
C ASP A 99 -20.07 23.37 -10.58
N LEU A 100 -18.80 22.98 -10.43
CA LEU A 100 -18.22 21.87 -11.18
C LEU A 100 -18.98 20.55 -10.98
N SER A 101 -19.63 20.34 -9.83
CA SER A 101 -20.44 19.14 -9.58
C SER A 101 -21.77 19.12 -10.35
N LYS A 102 -22.14 20.26 -10.98
CA LYS A 102 -23.38 20.47 -11.73
C LYS A 102 -23.12 21.18 -13.06
N ALA A 103 -21.99 20.95 -13.67
CA ALA A 103 -21.48 21.68 -14.83
C ALA A 103 -22.10 21.20 -16.17
N ASP A 104 -23.40 20.86 -16.21
CA ASP A 104 -24.12 20.41 -17.41
C ASP A 104 -24.12 21.45 -18.54
N SER A 105 -23.96 22.72 -18.19
CA SER A 105 -23.90 23.85 -19.16
C SER A 105 -22.61 23.83 -19.99
N ILE A 106 -21.55 23.17 -19.52
CA ILE A 106 -20.30 23.03 -20.27
C ILE A 106 -20.44 21.85 -21.23
N PRO A 107 -20.23 22.03 -22.55
CA PRO A 107 -20.34 20.95 -23.51
C PRO A 107 -19.33 19.81 -23.23
N SER A 108 -19.70 18.57 -23.59
CA SER A 108 -18.76 17.43 -23.56
C SER A 108 -17.66 17.61 -24.61
N ASP A 109 -16.51 16.98 -24.39
CA ASP A 109 -15.43 16.87 -25.37
C ASP A 109 -14.91 18.24 -25.86
N THR A 110 -14.80 19.21 -24.96
CA THR A 110 -14.45 20.60 -25.27
C THR A 110 -12.97 20.91 -25.06
N TYR A 111 -12.37 20.38 -23.98
CA TYR A 111 -11.03 20.80 -23.55
C TYR A 111 -9.96 19.75 -23.80
N ASP A 112 -8.79 20.25 -24.22
CA ASP A 112 -7.58 19.43 -24.37
C ASP A 112 -6.86 19.22 -23.04
N CYS A 113 -6.97 20.20 -22.12
CA CYS A 113 -6.41 20.10 -20.77
C CYS A 113 -7.35 20.76 -19.74
N PHE A 114 -7.46 20.14 -18.56
CA PHE A 114 -8.10 20.72 -17.39
C PHE A 114 -7.13 20.78 -16.22
N ILE A 115 -6.80 21.98 -15.75
CA ILE A 115 -5.98 22.22 -14.56
C ILE A 115 -6.91 22.43 -13.36
N LEU A 116 -6.94 21.45 -12.45
CA LEU A 116 -7.86 21.37 -11.30
C LEU A 116 -7.07 21.24 -10.01
N THR A 117 -6.37 22.31 -9.62
CA THR A 117 -5.51 22.32 -8.44
C THR A 117 -6.27 22.71 -7.18
N GLN A 118 -6.03 22.00 -6.07
CA GLN A 118 -6.51 22.34 -4.72
C GLN A 118 -7.98 22.78 -4.65
N THR A 119 -8.87 22.08 -5.38
CA THR A 119 -10.29 22.47 -5.51
C THR A 119 -11.24 21.36 -5.09
N ILE A 120 -10.95 20.11 -5.40
CA ILE A 120 -11.87 18.98 -5.15
C ILE A 120 -12.24 18.85 -3.65
N HIS A 121 -11.37 19.23 -2.73
CA HIS A 121 -11.63 19.14 -1.29
C HIS A 121 -12.69 20.12 -0.77
N ILE A 122 -12.96 21.18 -1.52
CA ILE A 122 -14.02 22.17 -1.21
C ILE A 122 -15.35 21.90 -1.94
N ILE A 123 -15.45 20.81 -2.69
CA ILE A 123 -16.68 20.37 -3.37
C ILE A 123 -17.25 19.17 -2.61
N TYR A 124 -18.49 19.27 -2.12
CA TYR A 124 -19.11 18.15 -1.38
C TYR A 124 -19.37 16.94 -2.27
N ASP A 125 -19.94 17.12 -3.45
CA ASP A 125 -20.15 16.06 -4.44
C ASP A 125 -18.91 15.90 -5.32
N VAL A 126 -17.89 15.25 -4.76
CA VAL A 126 -16.64 14.95 -5.45
C VAL A 126 -16.86 14.06 -6.68
N LYS A 127 -17.83 13.13 -6.62
CA LYS A 127 -18.12 12.22 -7.74
C LYS A 127 -18.72 12.95 -8.92
N GLY A 128 -19.68 13.83 -8.68
CA GLY A 128 -20.24 14.70 -9.70
C GLY A 128 -19.17 15.59 -10.34
N ALA A 129 -18.32 16.21 -9.52
CA ALA A 129 -17.24 17.07 -10.02
C ALA A 129 -16.24 16.31 -10.91
N LEU A 130 -15.80 15.12 -10.49
CA LEU A 130 -14.89 14.30 -11.31
C LEU A 130 -15.54 13.77 -12.59
N ALA A 131 -16.83 13.39 -12.53
CA ALA A 131 -17.57 12.97 -13.72
C ALA A 131 -17.69 14.10 -14.75
N HIS A 132 -17.97 15.35 -14.31
CA HIS A 132 -17.98 16.51 -15.19
C HIS A 132 -16.57 16.85 -15.70
N ALA A 133 -15.54 16.80 -14.86
CA ALA A 133 -14.16 17.01 -15.26
C ALA A 133 -13.74 16.05 -16.39
N PHE A 134 -14.12 14.77 -16.27
CA PHE A 134 -13.88 13.78 -17.33
C PHE A 134 -14.72 14.06 -18.58
N ARG A 135 -16.00 14.37 -18.41
CA ARG A 135 -16.95 14.57 -19.51
C ARG A 135 -16.52 15.70 -20.45
N ILE A 136 -16.10 16.84 -19.88
CA ILE A 136 -15.73 18.03 -20.64
C ILE A 136 -14.39 17.91 -21.36
N LEU A 137 -13.52 16.98 -20.98
CA LEU A 137 -12.30 16.68 -21.72
C LEU A 137 -12.60 16.03 -23.07
N LYS A 138 -11.86 16.39 -24.12
CA LYS A 138 -11.84 15.68 -25.40
C LYS A 138 -11.27 14.28 -25.25
N PRO A 139 -11.59 13.33 -26.14
CA PRO A 139 -10.80 12.11 -26.27
C PRO A 139 -9.30 12.45 -26.45
N GLY A 140 -8.43 11.88 -25.60
CA GLY A 140 -7.02 12.25 -25.51
C GLY A 140 -6.73 13.48 -24.65
N GLY A 141 -7.74 14.18 -24.15
CA GLY A 141 -7.58 15.31 -23.24
C GLY A 141 -7.13 14.88 -21.84
N VAL A 142 -6.43 15.78 -21.14
CA VAL A 142 -5.73 15.50 -19.88
C VAL A 142 -6.31 16.31 -18.72
N LEU A 143 -6.56 15.63 -17.58
CA LEU A 143 -6.83 16.24 -16.29
C LEU A 143 -5.53 16.28 -15.47
N LEU A 144 -5.15 17.46 -15.01
CA LEU A 144 -4.07 17.69 -14.05
C LEU A 144 -4.70 18.17 -12.73
N CYS A 145 -4.79 17.27 -11.75
CA CYS A 145 -5.50 17.51 -10.50
C CYS A 145 -4.60 17.37 -9.29
N THR A 146 -4.77 18.26 -8.30
CA THR A 146 -4.08 18.12 -7.01
C THR A 146 -5.06 18.15 -5.84
N LEU A 147 -4.80 17.29 -4.84
CA LEU A 147 -5.69 17.07 -3.71
C LEU A 147 -4.89 17.07 -2.40
N PRO A 148 -5.32 17.81 -1.35
CA PRO A 148 -4.59 17.86 -0.09
C PRO A 148 -4.81 16.60 0.76
N SER A 149 -3.74 16.10 1.38
CA SER A 149 -3.83 15.17 2.50
C SER A 149 -3.86 15.92 3.83
N VAL A 150 -3.03 16.94 3.92
CA VAL A 150 -2.91 17.80 5.10
C VAL A 150 -3.04 19.26 4.68
N CYS A 151 -3.88 20.03 5.39
CA CYS A 151 -4.04 21.46 5.16
C CYS A 151 -4.88 22.05 6.30
N ARG A 152 -4.71 23.33 6.60
CA ARG A 152 -5.65 24.04 7.46
C ARG A 152 -7.04 24.10 6.81
N VAL A 153 -8.07 24.26 7.61
CA VAL A 153 -9.44 24.45 7.10
C VAL A 153 -9.59 25.89 6.58
N ASN A 154 -10.20 26.04 5.40
CA ASN A 154 -10.44 27.34 4.80
C ASN A 154 -11.89 27.81 5.06
N TYR A 155 -12.04 28.93 5.81
CA TYR A 155 -13.31 29.55 6.13
C TYR A 155 -13.45 30.95 5.53
N GLU A 156 -12.71 31.30 4.49
CA GLU A 156 -12.57 32.68 4.02
C GLU A 156 -13.88 33.38 3.61
N ASP A 157 -14.97 32.67 3.33
CA ASP A 157 -16.23 33.29 2.89
C ASP A 157 -17.45 33.01 3.80
N GLY A 158 -17.25 32.91 5.10
CA GLY A 158 -18.33 33.12 6.06
C GLY A 158 -19.17 31.94 6.47
N GLY A 159 -18.53 30.81 6.80
CA GLY A 159 -19.19 29.79 7.60
C GLY A 159 -19.01 28.35 7.15
N LEU A 160 -19.38 27.44 8.06
CA LEU A 160 -19.34 26.00 7.88
C LEU A 160 -20.15 25.49 6.65
N ASP A 161 -21.08 26.28 6.15
CA ASP A 161 -21.98 25.91 5.05
C ASP A 161 -21.39 26.09 3.65
N LYS A 162 -20.21 26.71 3.53
CA LYS A 162 -19.52 26.94 2.24
C LYS A 162 -18.19 26.22 2.14
N GLY A 163 -18.06 25.17 2.80
CA GLY A 163 -17.02 24.52 3.47
C GLY A 163 -15.93 23.86 2.68
N ASP A 164 -14.95 23.54 3.43
CA ASP A 164 -13.82 22.70 3.16
C ASP A 164 -14.18 21.31 3.73
N TYR A 165 -14.57 20.37 2.84
CA TYR A 165 -15.22 19.12 3.25
C TYR A 165 -14.25 17.96 3.42
N TRP A 166 -13.15 17.92 2.62
CA TRP A 166 -12.39 16.68 2.46
C TRP A 166 -10.90 16.85 2.69
N ARG A 167 -10.31 15.82 3.27
CA ARG A 167 -8.88 15.52 3.23
C ARG A 167 -8.73 14.10 2.71
N PHE A 168 -7.76 13.89 1.83
CA PHE A 168 -7.68 12.65 1.07
C PHE A 168 -6.56 11.74 1.58
N THR A 169 -6.70 10.46 1.31
CA THR A 169 -5.65 9.45 1.39
C THR A 169 -5.37 8.93 -0.02
N GLU A 170 -4.20 8.35 -0.26
CA GLU A 170 -3.91 7.76 -1.56
C GLU A 170 -4.98 6.74 -2.00
N ALA A 171 -5.46 5.92 -1.07
CA ALA A 171 -6.50 4.94 -1.33
C ALA A 171 -7.82 5.58 -1.79
N SER A 172 -8.25 6.69 -1.14
CA SER A 172 -9.47 7.40 -1.55
C SER A 172 -9.30 8.06 -2.92
N VAL A 173 -8.13 8.68 -3.20
CA VAL A 173 -7.83 9.30 -4.50
C VAL A 173 -7.88 8.25 -5.61
N ARG A 174 -7.14 7.15 -5.47
CA ARG A 174 -7.12 6.08 -6.48
C ARG A 174 -8.51 5.51 -6.73
N ARG A 175 -9.31 5.29 -5.68
CA ARG A 175 -10.67 4.77 -5.81
C ARG A 175 -11.61 5.73 -6.52
N MET A 176 -11.60 7.01 -6.16
CA MET A 176 -12.47 8.02 -6.78
C MET A 176 -12.13 8.21 -8.27
N PHE A 177 -10.84 8.28 -8.60
CA PHE A 177 -10.44 8.42 -10.00
C PHE A 177 -10.73 7.17 -10.82
N ALA A 178 -10.60 5.95 -10.25
CA ALA A 178 -10.96 4.71 -10.93
C ALA A 178 -12.47 4.55 -11.19
N GLU A 179 -13.33 5.32 -10.53
CA GLU A 179 -14.77 5.37 -10.87
C GLU A 179 -15.06 6.15 -12.17
N VAL A 180 -14.11 6.96 -12.64
CA VAL A 180 -14.29 7.88 -13.78
C VAL A 180 -13.29 7.61 -14.90
N PHE A 181 -12.02 7.38 -14.57
CA PHE A 181 -10.96 7.05 -15.52
C PHE A 181 -10.66 5.56 -15.49
N PRO A 182 -10.40 4.91 -16.64
CA PRO A 182 -9.84 3.56 -16.64
C PRO A 182 -8.55 3.50 -15.79
N PRO A 183 -8.28 2.40 -15.09
CA PRO A 183 -7.12 2.30 -14.18
C PRO A 183 -5.75 2.59 -14.84
N GLU A 184 -5.63 2.26 -16.13
CA GLU A 184 -4.42 2.53 -16.94
C GLU A 184 -4.34 3.97 -17.47
N ALA A 185 -5.42 4.73 -17.36
CA ALA A 185 -5.54 6.07 -17.92
C ALA A 185 -5.23 7.19 -16.91
N PHE A 186 -4.90 6.86 -15.67
CA PHE A 186 -4.47 7.85 -14.69
C PHE A 186 -3.33 7.35 -13.82
N ASP A 187 -2.50 8.29 -13.39
CA ASP A 187 -1.42 8.06 -12.43
C ASP A 187 -1.56 8.98 -11.22
N VAL A 188 -1.16 8.49 -10.05
CA VAL A 188 -1.20 9.23 -8.78
C VAL A 188 0.20 9.28 -8.21
N SER A 189 0.74 10.47 -8.03
CA SER A 189 1.99 10.71 -7.30
C SER A 189 1.72 11.30 -5.92
N VAL A 190 2.51 10.84 -4.95
CA VAL A 190 2.44 11.24 -3.54
C VAL A 190 3.59 12.18 -3.25
N HIS A 191 3.33 13.28 -2.54
CA HIS A 191 4.32 14.29 -2.22
C HIS A 191 4.29 14.68 -0.75
N GLY A 192 5.47 14.99 -0.20
CA GLY A 192 5.65 15.46 1.17
C GLY A 192 6.11 14.37 2.14
N ASN A 193 6.33 14.79 3.37
CA ASN A 193 6.74 14.00 4.53
C ASN A 193 6.33 14.75 5.80
N VAL A 194 6.55 14.17 6.97
CA VAL A 194 6.13 14.78 8.25
C VAL A 194 6.69 16.19 8.44
N LYS A 195 7.95 16.46 8.08
CA LYS A 195 8.58 17.78 8.25
C LYS A 195 7.98 18.81 7.28
N ALA A 196 7.71 18.42 6.04
CA ALA A 196 7.01 19.26 5.06
C ALA A 196 5.56 19.55 5.48
N CYS A 197 4.86 18.56 6.06
CA CYS A 197 3.51 18.76 6.62
C CYS A 197 3.52 19.77 7.79
N VAL A 198 4.47 19.65 8.71
CA VAL A 198 4.61 20.59 9.83
C VAL A 198 4.93 21.99 9.30
N ALA A 199 5.90 22.13 8.40
CA ALA A 199 6.26 23.41 7.80
C ALA A 199 5.05 24.07 7.11
N PHE A 200 4.25 23.30 6.39
CA PHE A 200 3.06 23.80 5.72
C PHE A 200 1.95 24.22 6.71
N LEU A 201 1.73 23.45 7.78
CA LEU A 201 0.74 23.80 8.83
C LEU A 201 1.15 25.03 9.63
N GLU A 202 2.44 25.20 9.88
CA GLU A 202 3.01 26.41 10.51
C GLU A 202 3.01 27.62 9.57
N GLY A 203 2.80 27.41 8.26
CA GLY A 203 2.83 28.46 7.26
C GLY A 203 4.24 28.99 6.99
N LEU A 204 5.23 28.10 6.98
CA LEU A 204 6.57 28.42 6.46
C LEU A 204 6.53 28.53 4.94
N ALA A 205 7.35 29.42 4.40
CA ALA A 205 7.65 29.44 2.98
C ALA A 205 8.63 28.32 2.62
N ALA A 206 8.58 27.85 1.37
CA ALA A 206 9.48 26.80 0.89
C ALA A 206 10.96 27.22 0.95
N GLU A 207 11.24 28.52 0.81
CA GLU A 207 12.57 29.12 0.93
C GLU A 207 13.14 29.06 2.35
N GLU A 208 12.28 28.79 3.35
CA GLU A 208 12.66 28.63 4.76
C GLU A 208 12.85 27.15 5.15
N VAL A 209 12.64 26.22 4.22
CA VAL A 209 12.75 24.78 4.42
C VAL A 209 13.93 24.23 3.64
N GLU A 210 14.75 23.40 4.27
CA GLU A 210 15.88 22.75 3.60
C GLU A 210 15.42 21.99 2.33
N PRO A 211 16.07 22.17 1.18
CA PRO A 211 15.67 21.54 -0.08
C PRO A 211 15.53 20.02 0.01
N GLU A 212 16.44 19.34 0.72
CA GLU A 212 16.41 17.88 0.91
C GLU A 212 15.13 17.43 1.65
N THR A 213 14.55 18.31 2.46
CA THR A 213 13.25 18.04 3.13
C THR A 213 12.12 18.05 2.12
N LEU A 214 12.14 18.98 1.16
CA LEU A 214 11.09 19.09 0.13
C LEU A 214 11.20 17.98 -0.93
N ASP A 215 12.42 17.52 -1.23
CA ASP A 215 12.65 16.46 -2.21
C ASP A 215 12.26 15.06 -1.70
N ARG A 216 12.26 14.86 -0.38
CA ARG A 216 11.96 13.57 0.21
C ARG A 216 10.46 13.33 0.32
N THR A 217 10.00 12.19 -0.23
CA THR A 217 8.62 11.71 -0.08
C THR A 217 8.52 10.62 0.98
N ASP A 218 7.51 10.73 1.86
CA ASP A 218 7.11 9.70 2.81
C ASP A 218 5.63 9.35 2.60
N PRO A 219 5.30 8.17 2.07
CA PRO A 219 3.91 7.79 1.78
C PRO A 219 3.03 7.66 3.03
N TRP A 220 3.62 7.57 4.23
CA TRP A 220 2.88 7.54 5.50
C TRP A 220 2.44 8.92 5.97
N HIS A 221 3.15 9.97 5.52
CA HIS A 221 2.90 11.36 5.90
C HIS A 221 2.81 12.24 4.65
N PRO A 222 1.86 11.96 3.74
CA PRO A 222 1.70 12.75 2.53
C PRO A 222 1.17 14.14 2.84
N LEU A 223 1.68 15.16 2.16
CA LEU A 223 1.13 16.50 2.19
C LEU A 223 0.03 16.65 1.16
N LEU A 224 0.29 16.18 -0.09
CA LEU A 224 -0.70 16.23 -1.16
C LEU A 224 -0.51 15.10 -2.18
N PHE A 225 -1.54 14.90 -2.98
CA PHE A 225 -1.56 13.98 -4.12
C PHE A 225 -1.68 14.77 -5.41
N CYS A 226 -0.91 14.38 -6.44
CA CYS A 226 -1.05 14.89 -7.78
C CYS A 226 -1.52 13.76 -8.71
N VAL A 227 -2.52 14.04 -9.54
CA VAL A 227 -3.14 13.07 -10.43
C VAL A 227 -3.12 13.59 -11.85
N ARG A 228 -2.54 12.79 -12.76
CA ARG A 228 -2.64 12.97 -14.20
C ARG A 228 -3.60 11.93 -14.75
N GLY A 229 -4.73 12.35 -15.30
CA GLY A 229 -5.72 11.47 -15.94
C GLY A 229 -5.88 11.81 -17.42
N VAL A 230 -5.92 10.81 -18.29
CA VAL A 230 -6.11 10.98 -19.74
C VAL A 230 -7.43 10.35 -20.14
N LYS A 231 -8.30 11.11 -20.81
CA LYS A 231 -9.53 10.55 -21.38
C LYS A 231 -9.18 9.70 -22.61
N PRO A 232 -9.53 8.40 -22.63
CA PRO A 232 -9.18 7.53 -23.75
C PRO A 232 -9.77 8.00 -25.08
N HIS A 233 -9.07 7.77 -26.18
CA HIS A 233 -9.64 7.92 -27.52
C HIS A 233 -10.70 6.84 -27.74
N GLN A 234 -11.87 7.23 -28.26
CA GLN A 234 -12.83 6.23 -28.74
C GLN A 234 -12.19 5.50 -29.93
N ALA A 235 -12.16 4.17 -29.91
CA ALA A 235 -11.75 3.40 -31.07
C ALA A 235 -12.61 3.79 -32.27
N ALA A 236 -11.98 4.23 -33.36
CA ALA A 236 -12.66 4.58 -34.61
C ALA A 236 -13.40 3.36 -35.17
N GLY A 237 -14.71 3.37 -35.16
CA GLY A 237 -15.52 2.36 -35.80
C GLY A 237 -16.80 1.98 -35.04
N SER A 238 -17.83 2.87 -35.04
CA SER A 238 -19.22 2.44 -35.29
C SER A 238 -20.12 3.67 -35.39
N GLU A 239 -20.68 3.87 -36.55
CA GLU A 239 -21.78 4.79 -36.81
C GLU A 239 -23.03 4.37 -36.03
N THR A 240 -23.75 5.41 -35.55
CA THR A 240 -25.15 5.35 -35.11
C THR A 240 -25.52 4.35 -34.01
N ALA A 241 -25.43 4.77 -32.79
CA ALA A 241 -26.22 4.16 -31.72
C ALA A 241 -27.28 5.18 -31.22
N LYS A 242 -28.50 5.04 -31.75
CA LYS A 242 -29.73 5.47 -31.05
C LYS A 242 -29.67 4.88 -29.65
N SER A 243 -30.10 5.69 -28.67
CA SER A 243 -30.26 5.34 -27.26
C SER A 243 -30.58 3.85 -27.02
N ARG A 244 -29.55 3.06 -26.73
CA ARG A 244 -29.69 1.76 -26.09
C ARG A 244 -29.51 1.97 -24.58
N PRO A 245 -30.31 1.30 -23.75
CA PRO A 245 -30.05 1.24 -22.34
C PRO A 245 -28.61 0.77 -22.13
N LEU A 246 -27.88 1.41 -21.20
CA LEU A 246 -26.56 0.95 -20.75
C LEU A 246 -26.66 -0.53 -20.40
N THR A 247 -26.26 -1.39 -21.36
CA THR A 247 -25.99 -2.79 -21.03
C THR A 247 -24.74 -2.71 -20.17
N ILE A 248 -24.90 -2.95 -18.87
CA ILE A 248 -23.80 -3.19 -17.94
C ILE A 248 -22.93 -4.24 -18.62
N GLN A 249 -21.76 -3.85 -19.14
CA GLN A 249 -20.76 -4.84 -19.49
C GLN A 249 -20.49 -5.59 -18.19
N GLN A 250 -20.85 -6.85 -18.16
CA GLN A 250 -20.54 -7.73 -17.02
C GLN A 250 -19.04 -7.61 -16.79
N LYS A 251 -18.67 -7.03 -15.64
CA LYS A 251 -17.29 -6.96 -15.20
C LYS A 251 -16.73 -8.37 -15.26
N LYS A 252 -15.61 -8.57 -15.96
CA LYS A 252 -15.03 -9.91 -16.07
C LYS A 252 -14.74 -10.43 -14.65
N PRO A 253 -15.00 -11.71 -14.38
CA PRO A 253 -14.86 -12.25 -13.04
C PRO A 253 -13.42 -12.03 -12.52
N GLY A 254 -13.29 -11.53 -11.31
CA GLY A 254 -12.03 -11.41 -10.61
C GLY A 254 -11.65 -12.73 -9.94
N GLY A 255 -10.35 -12.94 -9.73
CA GLY A 255 -9.82 -14.06 -8.94
C GLY A 255 -9.34 -13.59 -7.57
N ALA A 256 -9.36 -14.45 -6.56
CA ALA A 256 -8.77 -14.18 -5.25
C ALA A 256 -7.52 -15.03 -5.03
N ILE A 257 -6.49 -14.45 -4.41
CA ILE A 257 -5.34 -15.18 -3.91
C ILE A 257 -5.37 -15.08 -2.39
N LEU A 258 -5.43 -16.22 -1.73
CA LEU A 258 -5.43 -16.31 -0.28
C LEU A 258 -4.02 -16.66 0.20
N PHE A 259 -3.59 -16.04 1.30
CA PHE A 259 -2.33 -16.43 1.92
C PHE A 259 -2.46 -16.71 3.41
N TYR A 260 -1.71 -17.70 3.84
CA TYR A 260 -1.52 -18.15 5.21
C TYR A 260 -0.01 -18.13 5.52
N HIS A 261 0.36 -18.26 6.79
CA HIS A 261 1.75 -18.42 7.18
C HIS A 261 1.96 -19.78 7.85
N ARG A 262 1.25 -20.06 8.95
CA ARG A 262 1.49 -21.23 9.79
C ARG A 262 0.24 -22.03 10.04
N VAL A 263 0.34 -23.34 9.94
CA VAL A 263 -0.75 -24.28 10.30
C VAL A 263 -0.37 -25.02 11.57
N ALA A 264 -0.49 -24.32 12.70
CA ALA A 264 -0.03 -24.78 14.00
C ALA A 264 -0.89 -24.19 15.13
N MET A 265 -0.75 -24.75 16.34
CA MET A 265 -1.27 -24.18 17.59
C MET A 265 -0.08 -23.80 18.47
N LEU A 266 0.30 -22.55 18.46
CA LEU A 266 1.44 -22.03 19.20
C LEU A 266 1.01 -20.91 20.14
N SER A 267 1.72 -20.78 21.25
CA SER A 267 1.54 -19.70 22.22
C SER A 267 2.90 -19.39 22.87
N PRO A 268 3.31 -18.10 22.91
CA PRO A 268 2.62 -16.96 22.36
C PRO A 268 2.66 -16.89 20.81
N ASP A 269 1.63 -16.30 20.20
CA ASP A 269 1.57 -15.95 18.76
C ASP A 269 1.24 -14.46 18.63
N PRO A 270 2.18 -13.56 18.96
CA PRO A 270 1.92 -12.12 19.01
C PRO A 270 1.66 -11.49 17.62
N HIS A 271 2.04 -12.17 16.55
CA HIS A 271 1.82 -11.74 15.16
C HIS A 271 0.57 -12.34 14.54
N ALA A 272 -0.17 -13.21 15.28
CA ALA A 272 -1.37 -13.89 14.80
C ALA A 272 -1.18 -14.66 13.48
N LEU A 273 -0.03 -15.29 13.29
CA LEU A 273 0.32 -16.03 12.08
C LEU A 273 -0.26 -17.44 12.04
N CYS A 274 -0.67 -17.98 13.19
CA CYS A 274 -1.06 -19.38 13.32
C CYS A 274 -2.55 -19.58 13.07
N ILE A 275 -2.89 -20.62 12.33
CA ILE A 275 -4.23 -21.20 12.26
C ILE A 275 -4.18 -22.64 12.73
N ALA A 276 -5.13 -23.04 13.59
CA ALA A 276 -5.21 -24.42 14.06
C ALA A 276 -5.43 -25.41 12.89
N PRO A 277 -4.77 -26.59 12.89
CA PRO A 277 -4.88 -27.56 11.79
C PRO A 277 -6.31 -27.94 11.40
N ASP A 278 -7.20 -28.14 12.39
CA ASP A 278 -8.60 -28.49 12.14
C ASP A 278 -9.36 -27.33 11.48
N LEU A 279 -9.06 -26.11 11.88
CA LEU A 279 -9.67 -24.91 11.31
C LEU A 279 -9.16 -24.65 9.87
N PHE A 280 -7.86 -24.83 9.63
CA PHE A 280 -7.29 -24.81 8.28
C PHE A 280 -7.97 -25.85 7.38
N ARG A 281 -8.09 -27.08 7.84
CA ARG A 281 -8.81 -28.15 7.12
C ARG A 281 -10.27 -27.76 6.82
N ALA A 282 -10.97 -27.15 7.77
CA ALA A 282 -12.34 -26.67 7.58
C ALA A 282 -12.41 -25.58 6.49
N HIS A 283 -11.48 -24.61 6.50
CA HIS A 283 -11.36 -23.60 5.45
C HIS A 283 -11.11 -24.24 4.09
N MET A 284 -10.17 -25.17 3.98
CA MET A 284 -9.82 -25.85 2.73
C MET A 284 -11.01 -26.67 2.18
N ARG A 285 -11.76 -27.38 3.02
CA ARG A 285 -12.99 -28.08 2.60
C ARG A 285 -14.01 -27.09 2.07
N HIS A 286 -14.24 -25.97 2.76
CA HIS A 286 -15.17 -24.95 2.31
C HIS A 286 -14.77 -24.37 0.94
N LEU A 287 -13.48 -24.10 0.74
CA LEU A 287 -12.97 -23.62 -0.56
C LEU A 287 -13.21 -24.64 -1.66
N ARG A 288 -12.89 -25.92 -1.43
CA ARG A 288 -13.10 -27.00 -2.39
C ARG A 288 -14.57 -27.16 -2.81
N ASP A 289 -15.47 -27.01 -1.84
CA ASP A 289 -16.90 -27.31 -2.04
C ASP A 289 -17.66 -26.13 -2.69
N HIS A 290 -17.12 -24.87 -2.63
CA HIS A 290 -17.87 -23.68 -3.04
C HIS A 290 -17.12 -22.80 -4.06
N TYR A 291 -15.83 -23.06 -4.36
CA TYR A 291 -15.01 -22.19 -5.20
C TYR A 291 -14.24 -22.99 -6.27
N LYS A 292 -13.80 -22.28 -7.32
CA LYS A 292 -12.94 -22.86 -8.35
C LYS A 292 -11.48 -22.70 -7.93
N LEU A 293 -10.90 -23.76 -7.39
CA LEU A 293 -9.50 -23.75 -6.98
C LEU A 293 -8.58 -23.98 -8.16
N LEU A 294 -7.59 -23.10 -8.32
CA LEU A 294 -6.57 -23.13 -9.37
C LEU A 294 -5.17 -23.12 -8.75
N ALA A 295 -4.22 -23.72 -9.43
CA ALA A 295 -2.82 -23.45 -9.15
C ALA A 295 -2.53 -21.95 -9.39
N LEU A 296 -1.62 -21.36 -8.62
CA LEU A 296 -1.33 -19.92 -8.70
C LEU A 296 -0.93 -19.50 -10.12
N ASN A 297 -0.10 -20.32 -10.79
CA ASN A 297 0.33 -20.04 -12.16
C ASN A 297 -0.83 -20.12 -13.17
N ASP A 298 -1.79 -21.04 -12.95
CA ASP A 298 -2.98 -21.15 -13.82
C ASP A 298 -3.93 -19.96 -13.59
N LEU A 299 -4.06 -19.49 -12.34
CA LEU A 299 -4.82 -18.28 -12.01
C LEU A 299 -4.22 -17.05 -12.70
N VAL A 300 -2.88 -16.87 -12.62
CA VAL A 300 -2.17 -15.79 -13.29
C VAL A 300 -2.25 -15.90 -14.82
N ALA A 301 -2.16 -17.11 -15.38
CA ALA A 301 -2.33 -17.34 -16.81
C ALA A 301 -3.77 -17.03 -17.28
N GLY A 302 -4.78 -17.46 -16.54
CA GLY A 302 -6.18 -17.14 -16.81
C GLY A 302 -6.45 -15.64 -16.75
N MET A 303 -5.80 -14.92 -15.82
CA MET A 303 -5.85 -13.46 -15.75
C MET A 303 -5.24 -12.82 -17.00
N LYS A 304 -4.03 -13.23 -17.42
CA LYS A 304 -3.36 -12.74 -18.64
C LYS A 304 -4.20 -12.97 -19.90
N ASN A 305 -4.79 -14.16 -20.02
CA ASN A 305 -5.59 -14.56 -21.18
C ASN A 305 -7.04 -14.07 -21.13
N GLN A 306 -7.44 -13.40 -20.06
CA GLN A 306 -8.81 -12.94 -19.82
C GLN A 306 -9.85 -14.10 -19.72
N GLU A 307 -9.41 -15.26 -19.22
CA GLU A 307 -10.17 -16.52 -19.12
C GLU A 307 -10.32 -17.00 -17.67
N LEU A 308 -10.37 -16.07 -16.71
CA LEU A 308 -10.61 -16.43 -15.30
C LEU A 308 -12.02 -17.01 -15.14
N PRO A 309 -12.16 -18.19 -14.55
CA PRO A 309 -13.47 -18.70 -14.16
C PRO A 309 -14.05 -17.88 -13.01
N GLU A 310 -15.37 -17.87 -12.92
CA GLU A 310 -16.04 -17.24 -11.77
C GLU A 310 -15.59 -17.87 -10.45
N ARG A 311 -15.42 -17.03 -9.42
CA ARG A 311 -15.02 -17.45 -8.08
C ARG A 311 -13.72 -18.25 -8.05
N ALA A 312 -12.77 -17.90 -8.92
CA ALA A 312 -11.45 -18.52 -8.97
C ALA A 312 -10.63 -18.15 -7.73
N ILE A 313 -10.02 -19.14 -7.07
CA ILE A 313 -9.17 -18.95 -5.90
C ILE A 313 -7.87 -19.72 -6.06
N ALA A 314 -6.73 -19.09 -5.71
CA ALA A 314 -5.47 -19.76 -5.45
C ALA A 314 -5.10 -19.64 -3.95
N VAL A 315 -4.47 -20.70 -3.42
CA VAL A 315 -4.00 -20.76 -2.03
C VAL A 315 -2.49 -20.64 -2.01
N THR A 316 -1.97 -19.78 -1.12
CA THR A 316 -0.52 -19.61 -0.90
C THR A 316 -0.18 -19.67 0.57
N LEU A 317 1.06 -20.06 0.88
CA LEU A 317 1.63 -20.03 2.24
C LEU A 317 3.02 -19.41 2.16
N ASP A 318 3.33 -18.52 3.11
CA ASP A 318 4.60 -17.78 3.12
C ASP A 318 5.59 -18.32 4.17
N ASP A 319 6.84 -17.82 4.14
CA ASP A 319 7.97 -18.04 5.05
C ASP A 319 8.67 -19.39 4.95
N GLY A 320 7.94 -20.48 4.77
CA GLY A 320 8.53 -21.81 4.71
C GLY A 320 8.79 -22.44 6.08
N TYR A 321 7.85 -22.32 7.02
CA TYR A 321 7.90 -23.05 8.29
C TYR A 321 7.74 -24.56 8.10
N LEU A 322 8.27 -25.36 9.02
CA LEU A 322 8.18 -26.83 8.95
C LEU A 322 6.72 -27.34 8.91
N ASP A 323 5.80 -26.64 9.58
CA ASP A 323 4.38 -27.02 9.55
C ASP A 323 3.75 -26.91 8.16
N ALA A 324 4.35 -26.14 7.24
CA ALA A 324 3.97 -26.13 5.84
C ALA A 324 4.11 -27.53 5.20
N LEU A 325 5.21 -28.24 5.48
CA LEU A 325 5.46 -29.60 4.99
C LEU A 325 4.71 -30.67 5.79
N GLU A 326 4.73 -30.56 7.14
CA GLU A 326 4.24 -31.64 8.02
C GLU A 326 2.71 -31.59 8.24
N VAL A 327 2.09 -30.42 8.08
CA VAL A 327 0.66 -30.23 8.39
C VAL A 327 -0.13 -29.68 7.21
N ALA A 328 0.28 -28.54 6.63
CA ALA A 328 -0.50 -27.88 5.56
C ALA A 328 -0.52 -28.72 4.29
N ALA A 329 0.64 -29.15 3.78
CA ALA A 329 0.74 -29.87 2.53
C ALA A 329 -0.01 -31.21 2.54
N PRO A 330 0.01 -32.04 3.60
CA PRO A 330 -0.84 -33.23 3.69
C PRO A 330 -2.34 -32.95 3.60
N VAL A 331 -2.83 -31.87 4.22
CA VAL A 331 -4.24 -31.47 4.15
C VAL A 331 -4.62 -31.05 2.74
N LEU A 332 -3.78 -30.27 2.08
CA LEU A 332 -3.99 -29.79 0.71
C LEU A 332 -3.97 -30.96 -0.29
N GLU A 333 -3.02 -31.88 -0.15
CA GLU A 333 -2.90 -33.07 -1.00
C GLU A 333 -4.09 -34.01 -0.84
N GLU A 334 -4.53 -34.31 0.40
CA GLU A 334 -5.73 -35.10 0.70
C GLU A 334 -6.98 -34.52 0.06
N LEU A 335 -7.12 -33.20 0.08
CA LEU A 335 -8.28 -32.50 -0.49
C LEU A 335 -8.15 -32.18 -1.98
N GLY A 336 -7.00 -32.48 -2.61
CA GLY A 336 -6.73 -32.21 -4.01
C GLY A 336 -6.63 -30.72 -4.33
N ILE A 337 -6.21 -29.90 -3.38
CA ILE A 337 -6.13 -28.43 -3.51
C ILE A 337 -4.72 -28.03 -3.92
N PRO A 338 -4.53 -27.38 -5.09
CA PRO A 338 -3.22 -26.86 -5.44
C PRO A 338 -2.85 -25.66 -4.58
N ALA A 339 -1.56 -25.56 -4.21
CA ALA A 339 -1.05 -24.44 -3.44
C ALA A 339 0.39 -24.08 -3.81
N THR A 340 0.78 -22.82 -3.57
CA THR A 340 2.15 -22.33 -3.74
C THR A 340 2.73 -21.93 -2.40
N PHE A 341 3.92 -22.43 -2.11
CA PHE A 341 4.66 -22.09 -0.89
C PHE A 341 5.81 -21.16 -1.24
N PHE A 342 5.81 -19.97 -0.66
CA PHE A 342 6.87 -18.98 -0.83
C PHE A 342 7.93 -19.17 0.23
N ILE A 343 9.15 -19.49 -0.20
CA ILE A 343 10.25 -19.93 0.67
C ILE A 343 11.34 -18.87 0.70
N SER A 344 11.72 -18.46 1.91
CA SER A 344 12.97 -17.74 2.17
C SER A 344 14.15 -18.68 2.11
N THR A 345 15.26 -18.27 1.47
CA THR A 345 16.38 -19.18 1.17
C THR A 345 17.57 -19.03 2.10
N ASP A 346 17.41 -18.30 3.23
CA ASP A 346 18.45 -18.22 4.25
C ASP A 346 18.71 -19.60 4.86
N ARG A 347 19.99 -19.93 5.00
CA ARG A 347 20.47 -21.12 5.72
C ARG A 347 19.71 -22.44 5.47
N LEU A 348 19.29 -22.70 4.21
CA LEU A 348 18.56 -23.92 3.84
C LEU A 348 19.32 -25.23 4.15
N HIS A 349 20.62 -25.17 4.43
CA HIS A 349 21.46 -26.32 4.75
C HIS A 349 21.48 -26.67 6.24
N GLU A 350 20.86 -25.87 7.10
CA GLU A 350 20.80 -26.07 8.54
C GLU A 350 19.41 -25.76 9.12
N GLU A 351 19.09 -26.37 10.25
CA GLU A 351 17.90 -26.04 11.00
C GLU A 351 18.05 -24.69 11.69
N HIS A 352 17.09 -23.80 11.57
CA HIS A 352 17.09 -22.49 12.22
C HIS A 352 15.67 -21.95 12.41
N GLU A 353 15.50 -21.05 13.38
CA GLU A 353 14.29 -20.28 13.60
C GLU A 353 14.41 -18.91 12.92
N THR A 354 13.27 -18.26 12.65
CA THR A 354 13.27 -16.87 12.20
C THR A 354 13.81 -15.94 13.30
N TRP A 355 14.24 -14.77 12.91
CA TRP A 355 14.67 -13.77 13.89
C TRP A 355 13.50 -13.31 14.78
N GLN A 356 12.27 -13.28 14.26
CA GLN A 356 11.06 -12.97 15.01
C GLN A 356 10.78 -14.03 16.09
N ASP A 357 10.83 -15.32 15.72
CA ASP A 357 10.64 -16.41 16.68
C ASP A 357 11.73 -16.44 17.76
N THR A 358 12.96 -16.11 17.38
CA THR A 358 14.11 -15.96 18.29
C THR A 358 13.87 -14.81 19.28
N LEU A 359 13.38 -13.67 18.79
CA LEU A 359 13.05 -12.50 19.62
C LEU A 359 11.89 -12.79 20.57
N ILE A 360 10.82 -13.41 20.08
CA ILE A 360 9.66 -13.82 20.88
C ILE A 360 10.11 -14.80 21.98
N ARG A 361 10.88 -15.82 21.62
CA ARG A 361 11.43 -16.80 22.56
C ARG A 361 12.26 -16.14 23.65
N SER A 362 13.09 -15.16 23.28
CA SER A 362 13.94 -14.43 24.22
C SER A 362 13.13 -13.61 25.22
N LEU A 363 12.09 -12.91 24.76
CA LEU A 363 11.32 -11.99 25.59
C LEU A 363 10.22 -12.68 26.41
N PHE A 364 9.66 -13.79 25.92
CA PHE A 364 8.52 -14.47 26.55
C PHE A 364 8.83 -15.87 27.09
N SER A 365 10.12 -16.13 27.34
CA SER A 365 10.54 -17.33 28.06
C SER A 365 10.02 -17.34 29.49
N ASP A 366 9.75 -18.54 30.02
CA ASP A 366 9.45 -18.76 31.44
C ASP A 366 10.71 -18.71 32.33
N ALA A 367 11.89 -18.53 31.75
CA ALA A 367 13.14 -18.37 32.50
C ALA A 367 13.15 -17.01 33.24
N LEU A 368 13.96 -16.95 34.32
CA LEU A 368 14.22 -15.70 35.01
C LEU A 368 15.07 -14.80 34.10
N LEU A 369 14.43 -13.81 33.51
CA LEU A 369 15.08 -12.83 32.65
C LEU A 369 15.47 -11.58 33.44
N PRO A 370 16.58 -10.89 33.06
CA PRO A 370 16.91 -9.59 33.64
C PRO A 370 15.76 -8.57 33.45
N HIS A 371 15.66 -7.62 34.38
CA HIS A 371 14.55 -6.63 34.39
C HIS A 371 14.69 -5.56 33.31
N SER A 372 15.84 -5.49 32.64
CA SER A 372 16.09 -4.56 31.54
C SER A 372 16.97 -5.20 30.48
N LEU A 373 16.68 -4.90 29.23
CA LEU A 373 17.47 -5.28 28.06
C LEU A 373 18.20 -4.04 27.55
N SER A 374 19.53 -4.14 27.41
CA SER A 374 20.36 -3.09 26.81
C SER A 374 20.91 -3.58 25.47
N ILE A 375 20.66 -2.84 24.41
CA ILE A 375 21.17 -3.11 23.07
C ILE A 375 22.05 -1.94 22.63
N SER A 376 23.31 -2.22 22.31
CA SER A 376 24.23 -1.23 21.72
C SER A 376 24.26 -1.44 20.21
N TYR A 377 23.87 -0.42 19.45
CA TYR A 377 23.85 -0.45 18.00
C TYR A 377 24.30 0.91 17.43
N LYS A 378 25.27 0.90 16.51
CA LYS A 378 25.86 2.11 15.88
C LYS A 378 26.22 3.23 16.88
N GLY A 379 26.84 2.84 18.01
CA GLY A 379 27.30 3.78 19.05
C GLY A 379 26.19 4.37 19.93
N ARG A 380 24.95 3.90 19.78
CA ARG A 380 23.83 4.24 20.66
C ARG A 380 23.47 3.04 21.52
N THR A 381 23.11 3.29 22.78
CA THR A 381 22.59 2.27 23.68
C THR A 381 21.10 2.49 23.85
N LEU A 382 20.32 1.45 23.47
CA LEU A 382 18.86 1.41 23.64
C LEU A 382 18.57 0.57 24.89
N LEU A 383 17.67 1.05 25.74
CA LEU A 383 17.26 0.40 26.98
C LEU A 383 15.78 0.05 26.91
N PHE A 384 15.45 -1.19 27.20
CA PHE A 384 14.08 -1.71 27.19
C PHE A 384 13.76 -2.30 28.55
N PRO A 385 12.77 -1.76 29.30
CA PRO A 385 12.24 -2.44 30.47
C PRO A 385 11.66 -3.81 30.10
N THR A 386 11.90 -4.84 30.95
CA THR A 386 11.50 -6.22 30.63
C THR A 386 10.98 -6.99 31.86
N PHE A 387 10.69 -6.29 32.95
CA PHE A 387 10.23 -6.90 34.19
C PHE A 387 8.81 -7.48 34.06
N THR A 388 7.89 -6.70 33.51
CA THR A 388 6.48 -7.11 33.35
C THR A 388 6.21 -7.66 31.94
N TYR A 389 5.14 -8.43 31.80
CA TYR A 389 4.67 -8.89 30.49
C TYR A 389 4.37 -7.74 29.52
N GLY A 390 3.78 -6.65 30.03
CA GLY A 390 3.48 -5.45 29.24
C GLY A 390 4.73 -4.76 28.71
N GLU A 391 5.78 -4.64 29.54
CA GLU A 391 7.09 -4.10 29.14
C GLU A 391 7.76 -4.98 28.08
N ARG A 392 7.74 -6.31 28.25
CA ARG A 392 8.27 -7.24 27.24
C ARG A 392 7.53 -7.16 25.92
N LYS A 393 6.20 -6.98 25.95
CA LYS A 393 5.39 -6.75 24.74
C LYS A 393 5.78 -5.46 24.04
N LYS A 394 5.95 -4.38 24.80
CA LYS A 394 6.42 -3.09 24.24
C LYS A 394 7.84 -3.23 23.67
N ALA A 395 8.74 -3.89 24.38
CA ALA A 395 10.09 -4.18 23.89
C ALA A 395 10.07 -4.98 22.58
N LEU A 396 9.19 -6.00 22.45
CA LEU A 396 8.99 -6.74 21.21
C LEU A 396 8.58 -5.81 20.06
N GLU A 397 7.59 -4.95 20.28
CA GLU A 397 7.08 -4.02 19.27
C GLU A 397 8.18 -3.04 18.81
N GLU A 398 8.91 -2.44 19.74
CA GLU A 398 9.99 -1.49 19.45
C GLU A 398 11.19 -2.14 18.75
N ILE A 399 11.62 -3.33 19.19
CA ILE A 399 12.71 -4.08 18.56
C ILE A 399 12.31 -4.59 17.17
N ASN A 400 11.08 -5.04 16.99
CA ASN A 400 10.55 -5.39 15.68
C ASN A 400 10.58 -4.20 14.72
N ALA A 401 10.09 -3.03 15.16
CA ALA A 401 10.12 -1.81 14.35
C ALA A 401 11.54 -1.37 13.97
N LEU A 402 12.49 -1.52 14.90
CA LEU A 402 13.91 -1.25 14.64
C LEU A 402 14.48 -2.23 13.61
N CYS A 403 14.26 -3.53 13.79
CA CYS A 403 14.82 -4.59 12.94
C CYS A 403 14.23 -4.60 11.52
N TRP A 404 13.03 -4.11 11.34
CA TRP A 404 12.31 -4.08 10.07
C TRP A 404 13.10 -3.40 8.94
N ASN A 405 13.73 -2.26 9.22
CA ASN A 405 14.44 -1.45 8.24
C ASN A 405 15.95 -1.74 8.16
N LEU A 406 16.45 -2.69 8.94
CA LEU A 406 17.87 -2.98 8.97
C LEU A 406 18.30 -3.97 7.88
N SER A 407 19.59 -3.89 7.52
CA SER A 407 20.23 -4.97 6.76
C SER A 407 20.26 -6.27 7.58
N PHE A 408 20.55 -7.39 6.91
CA PHE A 408 20.70 -8.69 7.57
C PHE A 408 21.73 -8.64 8.71
N GLU A 409 22.88 -8.02 8.47
CA GLU A 409 23.96 -7.89 9.46
C GLU A 409 23.53 -7.07 10.67
N GLY A 410 22.93 -5.90 10.42
CA GLY A 410 22.46 -5.02 11.50
C GLY A 410 21.37 -5.67 12.35
N ARG A 411 20.44 -6.38 11.72
CA ARG A 411 19.39 -7.15 12.39
C ARG A 411 19.99 -8.29 13.21
N SER A 412 20.95 -9.04 12.63
CA SER A 412 21.63 -10.15 13.31
C SER A 412 22.40 -9.70 14.55
N GLU A 413 23.04 -8.52 14.50
CA GLU A 413 23.73 -7.93 15.65
C GLU A 413 22.78 -7.65 16.82
N ILE A 414 21.61 -7.08 16.52
CA ILE A 414 20.57 -6.81 17.52
C ILE A 414 20.05 -8.10 18.12
N ILE A 415 19.66 -9.07 17.30
CA ILE A 415 19.15 -10.37 17.77
C ILE A 415 20.19 -11.12 18.59
N ALA A 416 21.46 -11.10 18.17
CA ALA A 416 22.54 -11.68 18.98
C ALA A 416 22.69 -11.01 20.36
N SER A 417 22.43 -9.70 20.46
CA SER A 417 22.43 -9.00 21.74
C SER A 417 21.27 -9.43 22.62
N VAL A 418 20.08 -9.61 22.05
CA VAL A 418 18.90 -10.12 22.76
C VAL A 418 19.12 -11.56 23.23
N CYS A 419 19.72 -12.40 22.38
CA CYS A 419 20.08 -13.79 22.76
C CYS A 419 21.05 -13.83 23.94
N ARG A 420 22.11 -13.03 23.90
CA ARG A 420 23.07 -12.94 25.03
C ARG A 420 22.40 -12.46 26.31
N TRP A 421 21.53 -11.48 26.22
CA TRP A 421 20.78 -10.95 27.36
C TRP A 421 19.86 -12.02 28.00
N SER A 422 19.15 -12.80 27.19
CA SER A 422 18.24 -13.84 27.71
C SER A 422 18.97 -15.04 28.31
N GLY A 423 20.19 -15.31 27.88
CA GLY A 423 20.99 -16.46 28.32
C GLY A 423 20.40 -17.84 27.98
N LEU A 424 19.41 -17.86 27.07
CA LEU A 424 18.74 -19.11 26.67
C LEU A 424 19.58 -19.93 25.69
N ASP A 425 19.34 -21.24 25.67
CA ASP A 425 19.80 -22.11 24.59
C ASP A 425 18.92 -21.88 23.34
N PHE A 426 19.58 -21.65 22.20
CA PHE A 426 18.94 -21.39 20.91
C PHE A 426 19.03 -22.59 19.96
N THR A 427 19.14 -23.82 20.46
CA THR A 427 18.86 -25.01 19.65
C THR A 427 17.48 -24.85 19.00
N PRO A 428 17.38 -24.97 17.68
CA PRO A 428 16.12 -24.72 16.95
C PRO A 428 15.00 -25.62 17.44
N ARG A 429 13.85 -25.00 17.76
CA ARG A 429 12.66 -25.76 18.16
C ARG A 429 11.98 -26.33 16.91
N LYS A 430 11.69 -27.62 16.90
CA LYS A 430 11.00 -28.28 15.78
C LYS A 430 9.71 -27.55 15.37
N THR A 431 8.99 -27.02 16.34
CA THR A 431 7.72 -26.31 16.12
C THR A 431 7.87 -24.88 15.56
N HIS A 432 9.10 -24.31 15.53
CA HIS A 432 9.33 -22.92 15.14
C HIS A 432 10.37 -22.75 14.04
N ARG A 433 11.02 -23.84 13.62
CA ARG A 433 12.04 -23.75 12.60
C ARG A 433 11.49 -23.67 11.18
N LEU A 434 12.28 -23.12 10.31
CA LEU A 434 12.06 -23.17 8.88
C LEU A 434 12.47 -24.54 8.30
N ILE A 435 12.00 -24.85 7.10
CA ILE A 435 12.34 -26.08 6.37
C ILE A 435 13.77 -26.01 5.80
N THR A 436 14.42 -27.16 5.76
CA THR A 436 15.74 -27.34 5.14
C THR A 436 15.61 -27.61 3.62
N ALA A 437 16.75 -27.54 2.89
CA ALA A 437 16.81 -27.83 1.46
C ALA A 437 16.20 -29.19 1.10
N ALA A 438 16.51 -30.23 1.87
CA ALA A 438 15.94 -31.56 1.67
C ALA A 438 14.41 -31.57 1.86
N GLU A 439 13.91 -30.77 2.78
CA GLU A 439 12.49 -30.63 3.07
C GLU A 439 11.77 -29.78 2.01
N VAL A 440 12.43 -28.76 1.46
CA VAL A 440 11.91 -28.02 0.27
C VAL A 440 11.73 -28.97 -0.91
N CYS A 441 12.70 -29.85 -1.18
CA CYS A 441 12.55 -30.87 -2.23
C CYS A 441 11.34 -31.79 -1.96
N ARG A 442 11.24 -32.32 -0.74
CA ARG A 442 10.09 -33.18 -0.36
C ARG A 442 8.74 -32.46 -0.47
N LEU A 443 8.69 -31.15 -0.16
CA LEU A 443 7.51 -30.34 -0.31
C LEU A 443 7.16 -30.15 -1.80
N ALA A 444 8.16 -29.85 -2.61
CA ALA A 444 8.04 -29.62 -4.04
C ALA A 444 7.64 -30.86 -4.84
N ASP A 445 7.92 -32.07 -4.33
CA ASP A 445 7.55 -33.35 -4.95
C ASP A 445 6.10 -33.78 -4.64
N ARG A 446 5.40 -33.05 -3.73
CA ARG A 446 4.01 -33.35 -3.42
C ARG A 446 3.07 -32.92 -4.56
N ARG A 447 2.04 -33.72 -4.79
CA ARG A 447 1.05 -33.45 -5.83
C ARG A 447 0.33 -32.12 -5.60
N GLY A 448 0.30 -31.27 -6.62
CA GLY A 448 -0.41 -29.98 -6.58
C GLY A 448 0.36 -28.88 -5.86
N ILE A 449 1.58 -29.14 -5.38
CA ILE A 449 2.39 -28.15 -4.69
C ILE A 449 3.38 -27.50 -5.64
N SER A 450 3.47 -26.17 -5.55
CA SER A 450 4.45 -25.32 -6.24
C SER A 450 5.28 -24.54 -5.22
N ILE A 451 6.50 -24.20 -5.62
CA ILE A 451 7.42 -23.39 -4.80
C ILE A 451 7.59 -22.03 -5.48
N GLY A 452 7.54 -20.96 -4.68
CA GLY A 452 7.88 -19.59 -5.05
C GLY A 452 8.99 -19.02 -4.16
N CYS A 453 9.56 -17.89 -4.57
CA CYS A 453 10.61 -17.19 -3.82
C CYS A 453 10.04 -16.18 -2.82
N HIS A 454 10.72 -16.05 -1.66
CA HIS A 454 10.41 -15.05 -0.62
C HIS A 454 11.65 -14.29 -0.14
N GLY A 455 12.61 -14.04 -1.04
CA GLY A 455 13.91 -13.46 -0.73
C GLY A 455 14.88 -14.46 -0.10
N ILE A 456 16.06 -13.97 0.29
CA ILE A 456 17.02 -14.77 1.06
C ILE A 456 16.69 -14.65 2.55
N HIS A 457 16.89 -13.44 3.10
CA HIS A 457 16.85 -13.18 4.54
C HIS A 457 15.52 -12.56 5.01
N HIS A 458 14.48 -12.60 4.17
CA HIS A 458 13.20 -11.96 4.47
C HIS A 458 13.38 -10.48 4.87
N LEU A 459 14.05 -9.69 4.00
CA LEU A 459 14.26 -8.26 4.22
C LEU A 459 13.13 -7.42 3.60
N CYS A 460 12.78 -6.31 4.24
CA CYS A 460 11.95 -5.27 3.63
C CYS A 460 12.76 -4.64 2.48
N LEU A 461 12.46 -5.01 1.23
CA LEU A 461 13.26 -4.61 0.06
C LEU A 461 13.38 -3.10 -0.08
N PRO A 462 12.30 -2.29 0.01
CA PRO A 462 12.40 -0.83 -0.10
C PRO A 462 13.31 -0.16 0.94
N ALA A 463 13.54 -0.81 2.08
CA ALA A 463 14.44 -0.30 3.11
C ALA A 463 15.92 -0.61 2.83
N GLN A 464 16.21 -1.36 1.75
CA GLN A 464 17.57 -1.80 1.42
C GLN A 464 18.14 -1.05 0.22
N PRO A 465 19.46 -0.79 0.19
CA PRO A 465 20.12 -0.29 -1.02
C PRO A 465 19.93 -1.24 -2.21
N LEU A 466 19.91 -0.70 -3.43
CA LEU A 466 19.68 -1.46 -4.67
C LEU A 466 20.55 -2.74 -4.80
N PRO A 467 21.87 -2.74 -4.50
CA PRO A 467 22.65 -3.97 -4.60
C PRO A 467 22.17 -5.08 -3.67
N ILE A 468 21.67 -4.73 -2.48
CA ILE A 468 21.10 -5.70 -1.54
C ILE A 468 19.74 -6.22 -2.04
N GLN A 469 18.88 -5.34 -2.57
CA GLN A 469 17.62 -5.76 -3.20
C GLN A 469 17.88 -6.76 -4.33
N GLN A 470 18.82 -6.46 -5.22
CA GLN A 470 19.21 -7.34 -6.32
C GLN A 470 19.70 -8.71 -5.82
N ARG A 471 20.56 -8.70 -4.80
CA ARG A 471 21.05 -9.92 -4.18
C ARG A 471 19.92 -10.75 -3.58
N GLU A 472 19.07 -10.16 -2.75
CA GLU A 472 17.94 -10.84 -2.11
C GLU A 472 17.01 -11.52 -3.13
N VAL A 473 16.77 -10.88 -4.25
CA VAL A 473 15.83 -11.35 -5.27
C VAL A 473 16.49 -12.36 -6.22
N VAL A 474 17.68 -12.05 -6.77
CA VAL A 474 18.32 -12.88 -7.79
C VAL A 474 18.91 -14.16 -7.19
N GLU A 475 19.62 -14.06 -6.05
CA GLU A 475 20.22 -15.25 -5.43
C GLU A 475 19.15 -16.16 -4.83
N SER A 476 18.02 -15.64 -4.29
CA SER A 476 16.93 -16.49 -3.81
C SER A 476 16.34 -17.34 -4.93
N LYS A 477 16.13 -16.74 -6.12
CA LYS A 477 15.70 -17.48 -7.32
C LYS A 477 16.70 -18.54 -7.71
N TYR A 478 17.96 -18.16 -7.84
CA TYR A 478 19.04 -19.09 -8.19
C TYR A 478 19.16 -20.27 -7.21
N ASN A 479 19.05 -20.00 -5.91
CA ASN A 479 19.12 -21.03 -4.87
C ASN A 479 18.00 -22.06 -5.03
N LEU A 480 16.74 -21.61 -5.22
CA LEU A 480 15.62 -22.52 -5.39
C LEU A 480 15.66 -23.27 -6.72
N GLU A 481 15.99 -22.59 -7.82
CA GLU A 481 16.09 -23.22 -9.14
C GLU A 481 17.24 -24.26 -9.18
N SER A 482 18.37 -23.94 -8.55
CA SER A 482 19.49 -24.84 -8.41
C SER A 482 19.15 -26.08 -7.57
N LEU A 483 18.36 -25.89 -6.50
CA LEU A 483 17.90 -26.97 -5.63
C LEU A 483 16.87 -27.84 -6.32
N LEU A 484 15.85 -27.24 -6.93
CA LEU A 484 14.68 -27.94 -7.49
C LEU A 484 14.89 -28.45 -8.92
N LYS A 485 15.95 -28.00 -9.63
CA LYS A 485 16.25 -28.29 -11.03
C LYS A 485 15.08 -27.95 -11.98
N ARG A 486 14.31 -26.93 -11.64
CA ARG A 486 13.18 -26.42 -12.43
C ARG A 486 13.01 -24.91 -12.22
N PRO A 487 12.41 -24.19 -13.17
CA PRO A 487 12.16 -22.75 -13.04
C PRO A 487 11.26 -22.42 -11.84
N VAL A 488 11.52 -21.26 -11.22
CA VAL A 488 10.68 -20.66 -10.17
C VAL A 488 10.23 -19.28 -10.67
N GLY A 489 8.95 -19.18 -11.08
CA GLY A 489 8.41 -17.99 -11.74
C GLY A 489 7.67 -17.00 -10.82
N SER A 490 7.45 -17.34 -9.56
CA SER A 490 6.62 -16.56 -8.64
C SER A 490 7.46 -15.99 -7.48
N PHE A 491 7.24 -14.70 -7.16
CA PHE A 491 7.90 -14.01 -6.04
C PHE A 491 6.85 -13.40 -5.10
N SER A 492 7.00 -13.59 -3.78
CA SER A 492 6.25 -12.86 -2.76
C SER A 492 7.16 -11.84 -2.09
N TYR A 493 6.75 -10.57 -2.07
CA TYR A 493 7.51 -9.55 -1.36
C TYR A 493 7.47 -9.81 0.15
N PRO A 494 8.63 -9.90 0.84
CA PRO A 494 8.63 -9.95 2.31
C PRO A 494 7.80 -8.79 2.90
N TYR A 495 6.94 -9.11 3.87
CA TYR A 495 5.97 -8.18 4.46
C TYR A 495 4.94 -7.60 3.47
N GLY A 496 4.94 -8.02 2.21
CA GLY A 496 4.11 -7.45 1.15
C GLY A 496 4.53 -6.05 0.70
N VAL A 497 5.64 -5.52 1.21
CA VAL A 497 6.11 -4.14 0.96
C VAL A 497 6.99 -4.08 -0.27
N PHE A 498 6.68 -3.17 -1.17
CA PHE A 498 7.44 -2.93 -2.39
C PHE A 498 7.37 -1.45 -2.79
N ASP A 499 8.32 -1.04 -3.62
CA ASP A 499 8.35 0.24 -4.33
C ASP A 499 8.68 -0.01 -5.81
N HIS A 500 8.77 1.05 -6.61
CA HIS A 500 9.11 0.94 -8.03
C HIS A 500 10.49 0.29 -8.26
N GLN A 501 11.46 0.51 -7.36
CA GLN A 501 12.79 -0.06 -7.47
C GLN A 501 12.77 -1.57 -7.21
N ALA A 502 12.10 -2.01 -6.14
CA ALA A 502 11.92 -3.43 -5.82
C ALA A 502 11.12 -4.16 -6.92
N GLU A 503 10.06 -3.54 -7.46
CA GLU A 503 9.30 -4.09 -8.59
C GLU A 503 10.20 -4.26 -9.83
N ALA A 504 11.00 -3.26 -10.16
CA ALA A 504 11.93 -3.33 -11.29
C ALA A 504 12.99 -4.43 -11.11
N VAL A 505 13.52 -4.62 -9.89
CA VAL A 505 14.45 -5.70 -9.55
C VAL A 505 13.82 -7.06 -9.74
N VAL A 506 12.61 -7.29 -9.20
CA VAL A 506 11.90 -8.57 -9.33
C VAL A 506 11.58 -8.87 -10.79
N ARG A 507 11.13 -7.88 -11.54
CA ARG A 507 10.86 -8.00 -12.96
C ARG A 507 12.12 -8.37 -13.77
N SER A 508 13.25 -7.68 -13.51
CA SER A 508 14.51 -7.94 -14.21
C SER A 508 15.17 -9.26 -13.84
N ALA A 509 14.85 -9.82 -12.66
CA ALA A 509 15.28 -11.16 -12.26
C ALA A 509 14.54 -12.28 -13.02
N GLY A 510 13.58 -11.95 -13.89
CA GLY A 510 12.88 -12.91 -14.74
C GLY A 510 11.84 -13.74 -13.98
N PHE A 511 11.15 -13.15 -13.01
CA PHE A 511 9.92 -13.72 -12.45
C PHE A 511 8.74 -13.44 -13.38
N ASP A 512 7.77 -14.35 -13.43
CA ASP A 512 6.54 -14.23 -14.24
C ASP A 512 5.49 -13.38 -13.54
N SER A 513 5.51 -13.36 -12.20
CA SER A 513 4.57 -12.64 -11.36
C SER A 513 5.14 -12.39 -9.95
N ALA A 514 4.65 -11.32 -9.30
CA ALA A 514 4.97 -11.03 -7.91
C ALA A 514 3.73 -10.59 -7.11
N PHE A 515 3.76 -10.90 -5.81
CA PHE A 515 2.60 -10.85 -4.94
C PHE A 515 2.87 -9.99 -3.71
N THR A 516 1.86 -9.21 -3.34
CA THR A 516 1.87 -8.31 -2.19
C THR A 516 0.92 -8.81 -1.11
N THR A 517 0.77 -8.06 -0.01
CA THR A 517 -0.27 -8.28 1.01
C THR A 517 -1.42 -7.27 0.89
N ARG A 518 -1.51 -6.53 -0.23
CA ARG A 518 -2.66 -5.65 -0.48
C ARG A 518 -3.90 -6.51 -0.69
N GLU A 519 -4.92 -6.25 0.11
CA GLU A 519 -6.20 -6.95 -0.01
C GLU A 519 -6.92 -6.59 -1.31
N GLY A 520 -7.58 -7.56 -1.91
CA GLY A 520 -8.41 -7.38 -3.10
C GLY A 520 -8.50 -8.59 -4.01
N LEU A 521 -9.33 -8.48 -5.03
CA LEU A 521 -9.37 -9.40 -6.16
C LEU A 521 -8.35 -8.98 -7.22
N ILE A 522 -7.92 -9.93 -8.02
CA ILE A 522 -7.09 -9.69 -9.20
C ILE A 522 -7.96 -9.77 -10.46
N TYR A 523 -7.68 -8.90 -11.42
CA TYR A 523 -8.46 -8.77 -12.65
C TYR A 523 -7.56 -8.86 -13.89
N PRO A 524 -8.11 -9.24 -15.04
CA PRO A 524 -7.43 -9.07 -16.32
C PRO A 524 -6.95 -7.63 -16.52
N GLY A 525 -5.65 -7.46 -16.75
CA GLY A 525 -5.02 -6.15 -16.89
C GLY A 525 -4.25 -5.65 -15.68
N ASP A 526 -4.38 -6.29 -14.51
CA ASP A 526 -3.59 -5.92 -13.34
C ASP A 526 -2.09 -6.13 -13.58
N ASN A 527 -1.29 -5.30 -12.90
CA ASN A 527 0.16 -5.40 -12.97
C ASN A 527 0.65 -6.69 -12.31
N LEU A 528 1.30 -7.55 -13.11
CA LEU A 528 1.76 -8.88 -12.71
C LEU A 528 2.79 -8.88 -11.58
N TRP A 529 3.50 -7.79 -11.37
CA TRP A 529 4.57 -7.69 -10.37
C TRP A 529 4.12 -7.02 -9.05
N ARG A 530 2.79 -6.85 -8.85
CA ARG A 530 2.19 -6.34 -7.61
C ARG A 530 0.77 -6.85 -7.38
N LEU A 531 0.54 -8.14 -7.65
CA LEU A 531 -0.77 -8.75 -7.50
C LEU A 531 -1.24 -8.76 -6.05
N ALA A 532 -2.53 -8.49 -5.86
CA ALA A 532 -3.17 -8.48 -4.56
C ALA A 532 -3.30 -9.89 -3.98
N ARG A 533 -3.15 -10.02 -2.66
CA ARG A 533 -3.45 -11.24 -1.91
C ARG A 533 -4.22 -10.89 -0.64
N ASN A 534 -4.97 -11.84 -0.14
CA ASN A 534 -5.82 -11.65 1.02
C ASN A 534 -5.34 -12.53 2.18
N GLU A 535 -4.99 -11.91 3.29
CA GLU A 535 -4.58 -12.62 4.49
C GLU A 535 -5.77 -13.35 5.13
N VAL A 536 -5.54 -14.59 5.52
CA VAL A 536 -6.53 -15.39 6.22
C VAL A 536 -6.04 -15.70 7.62
N GLY A 537 -6.67 -15.08 8.61
CA GLY A 537 -6.40 -15.35 10.02
C GLY A 537 -7.11 -16.60 10.55
N ALA A 538 -6.94 -16.86 11.85
CA ALA A 538 -7.62 -17.94 12.57
C ALA A 538 -9.13 -17.65 12.78
N TRP A 539 -9.83 -17.37 11.69
CA TRP A 539 -11.25 -17.02 11.73
C TRP A 539 -12.13 -18.26 11.83
N PRO A 540 -13.19 -18.25 12.66
CA PRO A 540 -14.23 -19.28 12.60
C PRO A 540 -14.76 -19.44 11.17
N LEU A 541 -15.17 -20.67 10.80
CA LEU A 541 -15.60 -21.00 9.45
C LEU A 541 -16.74 -20.09 8.94
N SER A 542 -17.68 -19.70 9.81
CA SER A 542 -18.75 -18.77 9.47
C SER A 542 -18.20 -17.41 9.01
N ARG A 543 -17.28 -16.80 9.78
CA ARG A 543 -16.65 -15.54 9.43
C ARG A 543 -15.87 -15.63 8.13
N PHE A 544 -15.14 -16.73 7.92
CA PHE A 544 -14.37 -16.97 6.70
C PHE A 544 -15.29 -17.07 5.48
N SER A 545 -16.38 -17.85 5.59
CA SER A 545 -17.39 -17.97 4.53
C SER A 545 -18.05 -16.63 4.20
N ASP A 546 -18.49 -15.88 5.22
CA ASP A 546 -19.14 -14.57 5.04
C ASP A 546 -18.18 -13.55 4.40
N TRP A 547 -16.90 -13.59 4.79
CA TRP A 547 -15.88 -12.72 4.22
C TRP A 547 -15.62 -13.05 2.75
N LEU A 548 -15.45 -14.33 2.39
CA LEU A 548 -15.31 -14.77 1.00
C LEU A 548 -16.52 -14.38 0.16
N HIS A 549 -17.72 -14.57 0.71
CA HIS A 549 -18.94 -14.17 0.01
C HIS A 549 -18.95 -12.66 -0.27
N ARG A 550 -18.54 -11.84 0.69
CA ARG A 550 -18.46 -10.38 0.51
C ARG A 550 -17.46 -9.95 -0.55
N ILE A 551 -16.22 -10.48 -0.56
CA ILE A 551 -15.21 -10.05 -1.53
C ILE A 551 -15.63 -10.38 -2.98
N PHE A 552 -16.34 -11.48 -3.21
CA PHE A 552 -16.87 -11.81 -4.53
C PHE A 552 -18.23 -11.16 -4.84
N SER A 553 -19.03 -10.78 -3.84
CA SER A 553 -20.33 -10.12 -4.02
C SER A 553 -20.21 -8.62 -4.30
N LEU A 554 -19.18 -7.96 -3.75
CA LEU A 554 -18.87 -6.55 -4.05
C LEU A 554 -18.53 -6.35 -5.54
N ASP A 555 -18.24 -7.43 -6.26
CA ASP A 555 -18.00 -7.43 -7.70
C ASP A 555 -19.29 -7.52 -8.54
N GLY A 556 -20.40 -7.97 -7.99
CA GLY A 556 -21.61 -8.35 -8.72
C GLY A 556 -22.87 -7.53 -8.48
N ASN A 557 -22.99 -6.71 -7.44
CA ASN A 557 -24.27 -6.04 -7.16
C ASN A 557 -24.09 -4.66 -6.54
N ALA A 558 -24.19 -3.63 -7.39
CA ALA A 558 -24.86 -2.39 -7.05
C ALA A 558 -26.32 -2.50 -7.58
N THR A 559 -27.12 -3.38 -7.00
CA THR A 559 -28.60 -3.30 -7.13
C THR A 559 -29.26 -3.92 -5.91
N THR A 560 -30.01 -3.07 -5.23
CA THR A 560 -31.21 -3.33 -4.42
C THR A 560 -31.11 -4.33 -3.27
N ASP A 561 -31.13 -3.80 -2.02
CA ASP A 561 -32.34 -3.92 -1.23
C ASP A 561 -32.32 -2.93 -0.05
N GLN A 562 -33.15 -1.89 -0.21
CA GLN A 562 -33.80 -1.26 0.91
C GLN A 562 -34.98 -2.16 1.32
N LYS A 563 -34.90 -2.71 2.51
CA LYS A 563 -36.07 -2.84 3.42
C LYS A 563 -35.62 -2.87 4.86
#